data_5fa89e96ac2b323f2fdd2ee2f6bc435c
#
_entry.id   5fa89e96ac2b323f2fdd2ee2f6bc435c
#
_cell.length_a   1.000
_cell.length_b   1.000
_cell.length_c   1.000
_cell.angle_alpha   90.00
_cell.angle_beta   90.00
_cell.angle_gamma   90.00
#
_symmetry.space_group_name_H-M   'P 1'
#
loop_
_entity.id
_entity.type
_entity.pdbx_description
1 polymer ?
#
loop_
_entity_poly.entity_id
_entity_poly.type
_entity_poly.pdbx_seq_one_letter_code
_entity_poly.pdbx_strand_id
1 'polypeptide(L)'
;MEKPRPASRSGTVSVPSSTIRLLALQGTGSMQCMAPSPDSVLTQLRKGTVDYCVLACLRSGAAYGLEIADRLGEGKVLFASGGTLYPLLSRLRQQGWVTTTLEPSPVGPPRRYYHLTDTGENALQVFMETWSVFAADVTTMIKESS
;
A
#
# COMPACT_ATOMS: atom_id res chain seq x y z
N MET A 1 47.18 -41.93 -3.94
CA MET A 1 47.21 -40.81 -2.96
C MET A 1 45.86 -40.13 -3.00
N GLU A 2 45.01 -40.50 -2.09
CA GLU A 2 43.64 -40.01 -2.01
C GLU A 2 43.57 -38.90 -0.97
N LYS A 3 43.10 -37.72 -1.37
CA LYS A 3 43.00 -36.52 -0.56
C LYS A 3 41.69 -36.56 0.22
N PRO A 4 41.71 -36.45 1.57
CA PRO A 4 40.45 -36.53 2.33
C PRO A 4 39.63 -35.27 2.15
N ARG A 5 38.34 -35.45 1.90
CA ARG A 5 37.33 -34.37 1.85
C ARG A 5 37.08 -33.81 3.26
N PRO A 6 36.96 -32.48 3.43
CA PRO A 6 36.53 -31.92 4.70
C PRO A 6 35.08 -32.23 4.95
N ALA A 7 34.79 -32.77 6.12
CA ALA A 7 33.42 -33.00 6.58
C ALA A 7 32.70 -31.67 6.75
N SER A 8 31.56 -31.52 6.09
CA SER A 8 30.61 -30.42 6.32
C SER A 8 29.98 -30.59 7.69
N ARG A 9 30.35 -29.76 8.64
CA ARG A 9 29.63 -29.63 9.89
C ARG A 9 28.41 -28.74 9.64
N SER A 10 27.27 -29.32 9.41
CA SER A 10 25.97 -28.67 9.59
C SER A 10 25.70 -28.57 11.09
N GLY A 11 26.22 -27.52 11.71
CA GLY A 11 25.88 -27.16 13.08
C GLY A 11 24.58 -26.37 13.07
N THR A 12 23.46 -27.07 13.21
CA THR A 12 22.19 -26.43 13.61
C THR A 12 22.37 -25.97 15.04
N VAL A 13 22.67 -24.70 15.24
CA VAL A 13 22.67 -24.11 16.58
C VAL A 13 21.21 -23.91 16.97
N SER A 14 20.69 -24.89 17.69
CA SER A 14 19.41 -24.77 18.38
C SER A 14 19.59 -23.77 19.53
N VAL A 15 19.08 -22.55 19.37
CA VAL A 15 19.06 -21.56 20.46
C VAL A 15 17.95 -21.96 21.43
N PRO A 16 18.24 -22.25 22.69
CA PRO A 16 17.20 -22.62 23.65
C PRO A 16 16.24 -21.46 23.90
N SER A 17 14.96 -21.75 23.94
CA SER A 17 13.87 -20.77 24.12
C SER A 17 14.01 -19.89 25.37
N SER A 18 14.77 -20.35 26.37
CA SER A 18 15.09 -19.60 27.59
C SER A 18 16.02 -18.40 27.35
N THR A 19 16.90 -18.46 26.33
CA THR A 19 17.83 -17.38 26.01
C THR A 19 17.10 -16.22 25.33
N ILE A 20 16.06 -16.51 24.54
CA ILE A 20 15.22 -15.50 23.90
C ILE A 20 14.41 -14.71 24.94
N ARG A 21 13.93 -15.37 26.00
CA ARG A 21 13.23 -14.71 27.10
C ARG A 21 14.13 -13.79 27.92
N LEU A 22 15.38 -14.15 28.13
CA LEU A 22 16.33 -13.34 28.92
C LEU A 22 16.73 -12.06 28.15
N LEU A 23 16.88 -12.14 26.83
CA LEU A 23 17.15 -10.97 25.97
C LEU A 23 15.97 -10.00 25.90
N ALA A 24 14.72 -10.50 26.02
CA ALA A 24 13.52 -9.66 26.06
C ALA A 24 13.37 -8.89 27.40
N LEU A 25 14.00 -9.35 28.49
CA LEU A 25 13.94 -8.71 29.81
C LEU A 25 15.05 -7.66 30.02
N GLN A 26 16.06 -7.60 29.16
CA GLN A 26 17.14 -6.61 29.25
C GLN A 26 16.88 -5.38 28.34
N GLY A 27 15.60 -5.08 28.10
CA GLY A 27 15.17 -3.97 27.27
C GLY A 27 15.49 -2.60 27.86
N THR A 28 16.70 -2.15 27.67
CA THR A 28 17.02 -0.74 27.68
C THR A 28 17.17 -0.29 26.24
N GLY A 29 16.15 0.43 25.72
CA GLY A 29 16.22 1.12 24.43
C GLY A 29 15.72 0.29 23.25
N SER A 30 14.42 0.23 23.05
CA SER A 30 13.73 0.72 21.86
C SER A 30 14.30 0.35 20.51
N MET A 31 14.59 -0.91 20.23
CA MET A 31 14.44 -1.51 18.92
C MET A 31 13.90 -2.92 19.12
N GLN A 32 12.65 -3.00 19.53
CA GLN A 32 11.93 -4.24 19.40
C GLN A 32 11.73 -4.48 17.91
N CYS A 33 12.49 -5.41 17.35
CA CYS A 33 12.18 -6.00 16.05
C CYS A 33 10.89 -6.79 16.19
N MET A 34 9.76 -6.09 16.27
CA MET A 34 8.46 -6.72 16.16
C MET A 34 8.24 -7.02 14.69
N ALA A 35 7.85 -8.26 14.38
CA ALA A 35 7.39 -8.60 13.05
C ALA A 35 6.28 -7.62 12.65
N PRO A 36 6.29 -7.09 11.41
CA PRO A 36 5.29 -6.16 10.98
C PRO A 36 3.90 -6.81 11.02
N SER A 37 2.91 -6.09 11.54
CA SER A 37 1.52 -6.54 11.46
C SER A 37 1.01 -6.45 10.02
N PRO A 38 0.02 -7.25 9.62
CA PRO A 38 -0.62 -7.12 8.31
C PRO A 38 -1.09 -5.69 8.02
N ASP A 39 -1.60 -4.97 9.02
CA ASP A 39 -2.04 -3.59 8.88
C ASP A 39 -0.89 -2.62 8.60
N SER A 40 0.27 -2.85 9.21
CA SER A 40 1.45 -2.01 8.94
C SER A 40 2.00 -2.24 7.53
N VAL A 41 1.98 -3.48 7.05
CA VAL A 41 2.36 -3.82 5.67
C VAL A 41 1.40 -3.17 4.68
N LEU A 42 0.09 -3.31 4.90
CA LEU A 42 -0.93 -2.68 4.06
C LEU A 42 -0.78 -1.15 4.03
N THR A 43 -0.45 -0.53 5.16
CA THR A 43 -0.21 0.90 5.24
C THR A 43 0.94 1.33 4.32
N GLN A 44 2.02 0.57 4.27
CA GLN A 44 3.14 0.85 3.36
C GLN A 44 2.74 0.67 1.88
N LEU A 45 2.02 -0.41 1.56
CA LEU A 45 1.55 -0.67 0.20
C LEU A 45 0.59 0.41 -0.30
N ARG A 46 -0.33 0.86 0.55
CA ARG A 46 -1.28 1.94 0.23
C ARG A 46 -0.59 3.25 -0.13
N LYS A 47 0.51 3.59 0.53
CA LYS A 47 1.24 4.85 0.27
C LYS A 47 1.66 5.03 -1.18
N GLY A 48 1.97 3.95 -1.88
CA GLY A 48 2.39 3.98 -3.27
C GLY A 48 1.27 3.75 -4.29
N THR A 49 0.10 3.31 -3.86
CA THR A 49 -0.93 2.82 -4.79
C THR A 49 -2.27 3.54 -4.69
N VAL A 50 -2.63 4.08 -3.52
CA VAL A 50 -3.98 4.62 -3.29
C VAL A 50 -4.33 5.80 -4.19
N ASP A 51 -3.37 6.64 -4.54
CA ASP A 51 -3.55 7.77 -5.45
C ASP A 51 -4.10 7.30 -6.80
N TYR A 52 -3.47 6.28 -7.35
CA TYR A 52 -3.86 5.69 -8.63
C TYR A 52 -5.18 4.91 -8.56
N CYS A 53 -5.49 4.32 -7.41
CA CYS A 53 -6.78 3.69 -7.17
C CYS A 53 -7.92 4.72 -7.20
N VAL A 54 -7.69 5.93 -6.67
CA VAL A 54 -8.65 7.05 -6.79
C VAL A 54 -8.81 7.48 -8.25
N LEU A 55 -7.72 7.63 -9.01
CA LEU A 55 -7.79 7.95 -10.44
C LEU A 55 -8.58 6.88 -11.22
N ALA A 56 -8.35 5.60 -10.90
CA ALA A 56 -9.08 4.48 -11.50
C ALA A 56 -10.58 4.54 -11.19
N CYS A 57 -10.97 4.91 -9.97
CA CYS A 57 -12.37 5.14 -9.61
C CYS A 57 -13.01 6.25 -10.45
N LEU A 58 -12.27 7.32 -10.73
CA LEU A 58 -12.76 8.47 -11.49
C LEU A 58 -12.75 8.24 -13.01
N ARG A 59 -12.05 7.22 -13.50
CA ARG A 59 -12.04 6.84 -14.91
C ARG A 59 -13.42 6.43 -15.43
N SER A 60 -14.24 5.84 -14.57
CA SER A 60 -15.62 5.46 -14.90
C SER A 60 -16.62 6.61 -14.84
N GLY A 61 -16.20 7.78 -14.41
CA GLY A 61 -17.04 8.97 -14.29
C GLY A 61 -16.74 9.79 -13.04
N ALA A 62 -17.17 11.03 -13.05
CA ALA A 62 -17.05 11.93 -11.90
C ALA A 62 -17.74 11.34 -10.65
N ALA A 63 -17.16 11.59 -9.49
CA ALA A 63 -17.70 11.14 -8.22
C ALA A 63 -17.40 12.16 -7.11
N TYR A 64 -18.25 12.24 -6.11
CA TYR A 64 -17.98 13.03 -4.91
C TYR A 64 -17.30 12.17 -3.83
N GLY A 65 -16.76 12.83 -2.79
CA GLY A 65 -15.88 12.18 -1.82
C GLY A 65 -16.42 10.90 -1.18
N LEU A 66 -17.70 10.86 -0.80
CA LEU A 66 -18.32 9.65 -0.23
C LEU A 66 -18.38 8.50 -1.22
N GLU A 67 -18.75 8.76 -2.47
CA GLU A 67 -18.77 7.71 -3.51
C GLU A 67 -17.39 7.13 -3.76
N ILE A 68 -16.35 7.97 -3.75
CA ILE A 68 -14.97 7.53 -3.88
C ILE A 68 -14.59 6.67 -2.67
N ALA A 69 -14.94 7.12 -1.45
CA ALA A 69 -14.68 6.38 -0.23
C ALA A 69 -15.35 5.01 -0.23
N ASP A 70 -16.61 4.93 -0.65
CA ASP A 70 -17.38 3.69 -0.73
C ASP A 70 -16.75 2.72 -1.73
N ARG A 71 -16.43 3.18 -2.93
CA ARG A 71 -15.77 2.34 -3.96
C ARG A 71 -14.41 1.81 -3.51
N LEU A 72 -13.59 2.63 -2.83
CA LEU A 72 -12.29 2.21 -2.30
C LEU A 72 -12.43 1.29 -1.08
N GLY A 73 -13.50 1.48 -0.30
CA GLY A 73 -13.76 0.75 0.93
C GLY A 73 -14.39 -0.63 0.75
N GLU A 74 -14.98 -0.94 -0.39
CA GLU A 74 -15.69 -2.21 -0.65
C GLU A 74 -14.81 -3.44 -0.38
N GLY A 75 -13.52 -3.39 -0.74
CA GLY A 75 -12.56 -4.47 -0.49
C GLY A 75 -11.81 -4.38 0.85
N LYS A 76 -11.97 -3.31 1.63
CA LYS A 76 -11.28 -3.01 2.91
C LYS A 76 -9.74 -3.05 2.87
N VAL A 77 -9.15 -3.39 1.76
CA VAL A 77 -7.71 -3.53 1.57
C VAL A 77 -7.08 -2.20 1.13
N LEU A 78 -7.70 -1.50 0.20
CA LEU A 78 -7.17 -0.27 -0.38
C LEU A 78 -7.34 0.94 0.53
N PHE A 79 -8.39 0.96 1.35
CA PHE A 79 -8.77 2.13 2.13
C PHE A 79 -9.16 1.77 3.57
N ALA A 80 -8.46 2.36 4.54
CA ALA A 80 -8.67 2.04 5.94
C ALA A 80 -9.62 3.00 6.67
N SER A 81 -9.67 4.28 6.25
CA SER A 81 -10.53 5.28 6.89
C SER A 81 -10.77 6.50 6.00
N GLY A 82 -11.96 7.11 6.12
CA GLY A 82 -12.33 8.33 5.38
C GLY A 82 -11.46 9.55 5.68
N GLY A 83 -10.76 9.57 6.81
CA GLY A 83 -9.97 10.72 7.25
C GLY A 83 -8.76 11.05 6.37
N THR A 84 -8.26 10.10 5.59
CA THR A 84 -7.13 10.29 4.68
C THR A 84 -7.54 10.67 3.26
N LEU A 85 -8.81 10.54 2.91
CA LEU A 85 -9.28 10.76 1.54
C LEU A 85 -9.19 12.23 1.10
N TYR A 86 -9.67 13.16 1.91
CA TYR A 86 -9.70 14.58 1.53
C TYR A 86 -8.31 15.21 1.35
N PRO A 87 -7.31 14.95 2.23
CA PRO A 87 -5.95 15.37 1.97
C PRO A 87 -5.37 14.78 0.67
N LEU A 88 -5.69 13.53 0.37
CA LEU A 88 -5.28 12.86 -0.86
C LEU A 88 -5.91 13.51 -2.09
N LEU A 89 -7.21 13.73 -2.08
CA LEU A 89 -7.93 14.42 -3.17
C LEU A 89 -7.41 15.85 -3.39
N SER A 90 -7.08 16.55 -2.31
CA SER A 90 -6.45 17.88 -2.38
C SER A 90 -5.09 17.84 -3.09
N ARG A 91 -4.27 16.84 -2.75
CA ARG A 91 -2.97 16.63 -3.41
C ARG A 91 -3.12 16.31 -4.90
N LEU A 92 -4.02 15.41 -5.26
CA LEU A 92 -4.28 15.06 -6.67
C LEU A 92 -4.75 16.26 -7.47
N ARG A 93 -5.55 17.14 -6.87
CA ARG A 93 -5.96 18.40 -7.49
C ARG A 93 -4.78 19.36 -7.67
N GLN A 94 -3.90 19.49 -6.70
CA GLN A 94 -2.69 20.32 -6.80
C GLN A 94 -1.73 19.81 -7.88
N GLN A 95 -1.67 18.51 -8.09
CA GLN A 95 -0.90 17.88 -9.17
C GLN A 95 -1.55 18.05 -10.56
N GLY A 96 -2.78 18.53 -10.62
CA GLY A 96 -3.52 18.66 -11.86
C GLY A 96 -4.06 17.34 -12.40
N TRP A 97 -4.07 16.29 -11.62
CA TRP A 97 -4.58 14.97 -12.03
C TRP A 97 -6.09 14.86 -11.93
N VAL A 98 -6.69 15.68 -11.06
CA VAL A 98 -8.13 15.83 -10.97
C VAL A 98 -8.53 17.31 -10.94
N THR A 99 -9.72 17.59 -11.43
CA THR A 99 -10.37 18.90 -11.32
C THR A 99 -11.68 18.72 -10.54
N THR A 100 -12.31 19.83 -10.15
CA THR A 100 -13.53 19.78 -9.34
C THR A 100 -14.60 20.70 -9.85
N THR A 101 -15.87 20.27 -9.74
CA THR A 101 -17.06 21.08 -9.90
C THR A 101 -17.90 21.05 -8.64
N LEU A 102 -18.67 22.11 -8.39
CA LEU A 102 -19.70 22.14 -7.34
C LEU A 102 -21.05 21.94 -8.01
N GLU A 103 -21.78 20.93 -7.55
CA GLU A 103 -23.10 20.61 -8.06
C GLU A 103 -24.15 20.71 -6.96
N PRO A 104 -25.36 21.24 -7.26
CA PRO A 104 -26.44 21.27 -6.29
C PRO A 104 -26.79 19.87 -5.81
N SER A 105 -26.97 19.71 -4.50
CA SER A 105 -27.46 18.47 -3.92
C SER A 105 -28.96 18.54 -3.70
N PRO A 106 -29.73 17.47 -3.98
CA PRO A 106 -31.17 17.44 -3.71
C PRO A 106 -31.48 17.61 -2.22
N VAL A 107 -30.56 17.21 -1.34
CA VAL A 107 -30.67 17.31 0.11
C VAL A 107 -29.35 17.79 0.67
N GLY A 108 -29.30 19.01 1.21
CA GLY A 108 -28.13 19.57 1.86
C GLY A 108 -27.28 20.50 0.99
N PRO A 109 -26.05 20.84 1.41
CA PRO A 109 -25.19 21.77 0.70
C PRO A 109 -24.70 21.20 -0.62
N PRO A 110 -24.23 22.05 -1.56
CA PRO A 110 -23.64 21.62 -2.83
C PRO A 110 -22.53 20.61 -2.60
N ARG A 111 -22.45 19.60 -3.46
CA ARG A 111 -21.42 18.56 -3.42
C ARG A 111 -20.30 18.88 -4.39
N ARG A 112 -19.07 18.61 -3.95
CA ARG A 112 -17.89 18.73 -4.80
C ARG A 112 -17.65 17.40 -5.51
N TYR A 113 -17.79 17.42 -6.84
CA TYR A 113 -17.46 16.31 -7.71
C TYR A 113 -16.03 16.44 -8.21
N TYR A 114 -15.36 15.31 -8.29
CA TYR A 114 -13.99 15.18 -8.80
C TYR A 114 -14.04 14.54 -10.17
N HIS A 115 -13.28 15.11 -11.09
CA HIS A 115 -13.18 14.67 -12.48
C HIS A 115 -11.73 14.33 -12.79
N LEU A 116 -11.51 13.21 -13.46
CA LEU A 116 -10.20 12.85 -13.98
C LEU A 116 -9.80 13.81 -15.10
N THR A 117 -8.57 14.32 -15.08
CA THR A 117 -8.02 15.12 -16.17
C THR A 117 -7.22 14.25 -17.16
N ASP A 118 -6.90 14.79 -18.34
CA ASP A 118 -6.01 14.09 -19.29
C ASP A 118 -4.65 13.78 -18.67
N THR A 119 -4.11 14.68 -17.86
CA THR A 119 -2.87 14.45 -17.10
C THR A 119 -3.03 13.33 -16.09
N GLY A 120 -4.17 13.26 -15.41
CA GLY A 120 -4.50 12.17 -14.47
C GLY A 120 -4.67 10.84 -15.20
N GLU A 121 -5.30 10.80 -16.35
CA GLU A 121 -5.44 9.60 -17.17
C GLU A 121 -4.06 9.09 -17.64
N ASN A 122 -3.18 9.98 -18.07
CA ASN A 122 -1.80 9.60 -18.43
C ASN A 122 -1.03 9.04 -17.22
N ALA A 123 -1.16 9.66 -16.05
CA ALA A 123 -0.53 9.17 -14.82
C ALA A 123 -1.04 7.78 -14.45
N LEU A 124 -2.34 7.54 -14.56
CA LEU A 124 -2.94 6.22 -14.32
C LEU A 124 -2.43 5.19 -15.32
N GLN A 125 -2.33 5.54 -16.61
CA GLN A 125 -1.82 4.62 -17.63
C GLN A 125 -0.38 4.19 -17.35
N VAL A 126 0.50 5.13 -17.04
CA VAL A 126 1.89 4.82 -16.65
C VAL A 126 1.95 3.94 -15.42
N PHE A 127 1.10 4.21 -14.43
CA PHE A 127 1.01 3.36 -13.25
C PHE A 127 0.58 1.92 -13.60
N MET A 128 -0.45 1.75 -14.41
CA MET A 128 -0.96 0.42 -14.80
C MET A 128 0.11 -0.42 -15.49
N GLU A 129 0.85 0.18 -16.41
CA GLU A 129 1.96 -0.48 -17.12
C GLU A 129 3.09 -0.87 -16.17
N THR A 130 3.51 0.07 -15.32
CA THR A 130 4.57 -0.14 -14.33
C THR A 130 4.15 -1.18 -13.27
N TRP A 131 2.92 -1.11 -12.80
CA TRP A 131 2.38 -2.01 -11.78
C TRP A 131 2.37 -3.46 -12.23
N SER A 132 2.01 -3.73 -13.48
CA SER A 132 1.95 -5.11 -14.00
C SER A 132 3.32 -5.79 -13.96
N VAL A 133 4.37 -5.07 -14.33
CA VAL A 133 5.76 -5.56 -14.28
C VAL A 133 6.23 -5.70 -12.83
N PHE A 134 6.06 -4.65 -12.04
CA PHE A 134 6.48 -4.64 -10.64
C PHE A 134 5.83 -5.76 -9.81
N ALA A 135 4.52 -5.93 -9.93
CA ALA A 135 3.79 -6.97 -9.19
C ALA A 135 4.23 -8.38 -9.61
N ALA A 136 4.54 -8.59 -10.88
CA ALA A 136 5.06 -9.87 -11.38
C ALA A 136 6.44 -10.18 -10.77
N ASP A 137 7.34 -9.19 -10.76
CA ASP A 137 8.69 -9.35 -10.20
C ASP A 137 8.64 -9.63 -8.69
N VAL A 138 7.85 -8.87 -7.94
CA VAL A 138 7.65 -9.10 -6.50
C VAL A 138 7.11 -10.52 -6.25
N THR A 139 6.11 -10.93 -7.02
CA THR A 139 5.51 -12.27 -6.88
C THR A 139 6.53 -13.37 -7.16
N THR A 140 7.37 -13.19 -8.16
CA THR A 140 8.43 -14.13 -8.52
C THR A 140 9.46 -14.25 -7.39
N MET A 141 9.94 -13.12 -6.88
CA MET A 141 10.90 -13.09 -5.78
C MET A 141 10.37 -13.77 -4.51
N ILE A 142 9.11 -13.57 -4.18
CA ILE A 142 8.48 -14.21 -3.02
C ILE A 142 8.38 -15.73 -3.22
N LYS A 143 8.00 -16.19 -4.41
CA LYS A 143 7.87 -17.63 -4.72
C LYS A 143 9.22 -18.34 -4.72
N GLU A 144 10.27 -17.70 -5.23
CA GLU A 144 11.62 -18.27 -5.26
C GLU A 144 12.26 -18.34 -3.86
N SER A 145 11.80 -17.53 -2.92
CA SER A 145 12.27 -17.53 -1.52
C SER A 145 11.54 -18.53 -0.61
N SER A 146 10.50 -19.19 -1.10
CA SER A 146 9.70 -20.19 -0.38
C SER A 146 10.19 -21.59 -0.69
#